data_3bc9fe0255d39c25b75368a4ed3d06f2
#
_entry.id   3bc9fe0255d39c25b75368a4ed3d06f2
#
_cell.length_a   1.000
_cell.length_b   1.000
_cell.length_c   1.000
_cell.angle_alpha   90.00
_cell.angle_beta   90.00
_cell.angle_gamma   90.00
#
_symmetry.space_group_name_H-M   'P 1'
#
loop_
_entity.id
_entity.type
_entity.pdbx_description
1 polymer ?
#
loop_
_entity_poly.entity_id
_entity_poly.type
_entity_poly.pdbx_seq_one_letter_code
_entity_poly.pdbx_strand_id
1 'polypeptide(L)'
;MACLSEGVSPSPISRIHRMATGLASVILLLATAHAAASGPSSTSQEKSTPKPCVAPEIDFGGNDLQGLDAYGAALEDLLKAEKFKELNCIADLQRSGKERFPGGMWKLHEYYWGITKLHGHPTHEDWEDRLKLAQRWVDATPESITARVVLAELYTGYAWDARGNDTSDSVTDSGWKLLSQRMEKAKTLLDQASALPAKCPEWYFAMQQVALGQGWDVARAEELLKRAVAFEPDYYYYYRQHAFYLMPQWNGEDGDASRFALQSADRIGGEAGDLLYFQIGAKIVCACDRPEFTRFSWPRLQKGYALLEKKYGVSVAQLNLVASMAVKFQDWAAADNAFQRIGDNCDKGTWMTETYFNQMKEVATQMGAQAARSNAILQEAATNLQSAGGAQYQKSVEQALLPFMRQCASSNNDRVQFELVVKVGKDGGAEDAWFRQPTAMAQCMMRAIYDSRVKKETPFPVPPRLDYWLDLHLDPASVSVAAAN
;
A
#
# COMPACT_ATOMS: atom_id res chain seq x y z
N MET A 1 9.57 1.21 -5.64
CA MET A 1 9.11 0.30 -4.57
C MET A 1 8.64 -0.98 -5.22
N ALA A 2 9.43 -2.03 -5.18
CA ALA A 2 9.02 -3.31 -5.73
C ALA A 2 7.92 -3.91 -4.85
N CYS A 3 6.76 -4.22 -5.42
CA CYS A 3 5.85 -5.19 -4.86
C CYS A 3 6.54 -6.55 -4.96
N LEU A 4 7.08 -7.05 -3.85
CA LEU A 4 7.61 -8.41 -3.82
C LEU A 4 6.42 -9.37 -3.98
N SER A 5 6.38 -10.08 -5.12
CA SER A 5 5.48 -11.19 -5.37
C SER A 5 5.92 -12.37 -4.52
N GLU A 6 5.32 -12.56 -3.37
CA GLU A 6 5.49 -13.77 -2.57
C GLU A 6 4.17 -14.51 -2.48
N GLY A 7 4.03 -15.54 -3.29
CA GLY A 7 3.04 -16.59 -3.08
C GLY A 7 3.50 -17.48 -1.93
N VAL A 8 2.92 -17.36 -0.74
CA VAL A 8 3.26 -18.18 0.43
C VAL A 8 2.01 -18.70 1.11
N SER A 9 1.85 -20.03 1.14
CA SER A 9 0.92 -20.73 2.02
C SER A 9 1.48 -20.84 3.45
N PRO A 10 0.68 -20.68 4.51
CA PRO A 10 1.18 -20.74 5.87
C PRO A 10 1.15 -22.14 6.44
N SER A 11 2.19 -22.49 7.17
CA SER A 11 2.18 -23.53 8.21
C SER A 11 2.56 -22.92 9.56
N PRO A 12 2.02 -23.42 10.68
CA PRO A 12 2.17 -22.82 11.99
C PRO A 12 3.52 -23.11 12.61
N ILE A 13 4.18 -22.06 13.10
CA ILE A 13 5.42 -22.18 13.87
C ILE A 13 5.06 -22.62 15.30
N SER A 14 5.61 -23.75 15.71
CA SER A 14 5.56 -24.23 17.08
C SER A 14 6.39 -23.35 18.02
N ARG A 15 5.75 -22.94 19.13
CA ARG A 15 6.36 -22.18 20.21
C ARG A 15 7.52 -22.95 20.83
N ILE A 16 8.72 -22.40 20.79
CA ILE A 16 9.86 -22.86 21.59
C ILE A 16 9.91 -22.04 22.87
N HIS A 17 9.78 -22.71 24.01
CA HIS A 17 9.92 -22.17 25.36
C HIS A 17 11.32 -21.61 25.58
N ARG A 18 11.41 -20.41 26.11
CA ARG A 18 12.65 -19.87 26.70
C ARG A 18 12.52 -19.87 28.21
N MET A 19 13.47 -20.57 28.84
CA MET A 19 13.75 -20.43 30.27
C MET A 19 14.61 -19.20 30.53
N ALA A 20 14.27 -18.50 31.58
CA ALA A 20 14.99 -17.34 32.13
C ALA A 20 16.03 -17.78 33.14
N THR A 21 17.18 -17.11 33.18
CA THR A 21 18.08 -16.86 34.33
C THR A 21 19.12 -15.83 33.87
N GLY A 22 19.58 -14.87 34.59
CA GLY A 22 19.62 -14.49 35.96
C GLY A 22 20.36 -13.15 36.11
N LEU A 23 20.17 -12.52 37.24
CA LEU A 23 20.69 -11.24 37.70
C LEU A 23 22.24 -11.13 37.73
N ALA A 24 22.77 -9.89 37.54
CA ALA A 24 23.82 -9.35 38.41
C ALA A 24 23.93 -7.83 38.31
N SER A 25 23.73 -7.19 39.44
CA SER A 25 24.04 -5.80 39.77
C SER A 25 25.55 -5.60 39.90
N VAL A 26 26.06 -4.36 39.76
CA VAL A 26 27.08 -3.77 40.65
C VAL A 26 27.61 -2.42 40.12
N ILE A 27 27.36 -1.42 40.89
CA ILE A 27 28.16 -0.35 41.55
C ILE A 27 28.78 0.79 40.74
N LEU A 28 28.34 1.94 41.19
CA LEU A 28 28.76 3.34 41.03
C LEU A 28 30.16 3.60 41.59
N LEU A 29 30.97 4.37 40.88
CA LEU A 29 32.09 5.10 41.48
C LEU A 29 32.27 6.46 40.79
N LEU A 30 32.06 7.50 41.59
CA LEU A 30 32.36 8.91 41.30
C LEU A 30 33.85 9.17 41.54
N ALA A 31 34.50 9.86 40.64
CA ALA A 31 35.74 10.56 40.92
C ALA A 31 35.75 11.94 40.23
N THR A 32 35.77 12.96 41.05
CA THR A 32 35.99 14.37 40.69
C THR A 32 37.48 14.65 40.64
N ALA A 33 37.96 15.35 39.63
CA ALA A 33 39.24 16.04 39.67
C ALA A 33 39.17 17.36 38.92
N HIS A 34 39.55 18.42 39.60
CA HIS A 34 39.75 19.79 39.16
C HIS A 34 41.15 20.00 38.57
N ALA A 35 41.24 20.96 37.72
CA ALA A 35 42.31 21.97 37.54
C ALA A 35 42.67 22.10 36.06
N ALA A 36 42.80 23.18 35.53
CA ALA A 36 43.30 24.51 35.65
C ALA A 36 43.73 25.01 34.25
N ALA A 37 43.43 26.24 34.02
CA ALA A 37 43.61 26.95 32.75
C ALA A 37 45.06 27.26 32.43
N SER A 38 45.40 27.29 31.13
CA SER A 38 46.39 28.20 30.55
C SER A 38 46.07 28.33 29.04
N GLY A 39 45.67 29.52 28.61
CA GLY A 39 45.65 29.97 27.23
C GLY A 39 46.95 30.72 26.93
N PRO A 40 47.07 31.48 25.80
CA PRO A 40 46.50 31.26 24.47
C PRO A 40 47.58 31.29 23.38
N SER A 41 47.28 30.76 22.22
CA SER A 41 47.95 31.23 21.00
C SER A 41 46.98 31.24 19.85
N SER A 42 46.57 32.43 19.48
CA SER A 42 45.71 32.74 18.34
C SER A 42 46.48 32.59 17.03
N THR A 43 46.28 31.46 16.37
CA THR A 43 46.46 31.38 14.93
C THR A 43 45.08 31.36 14.30
N SER A 44 44.71 32.47 13.69
CA SER A 44 43.51 32.60 12.85
C SER A 44 43.67 31.67 11.63
N GLN A 45 43.21 30.44 11.76
CA GLN A 45 42.85 29.65 10.59
C GLN A 45 41.58 30.26 10.00
N GLU A 46 41.69 30.85 8.83
CA GLU A 46 40.57 31.11 7.95
C GLU A 46 39.73 29.83 7.84
N LYS A 47 38.59 29.82 8.51
CA LYS A 47 37.56 28.82 8.25
C LYS A 47 37.07 29.04 6.84
N SER A 48 37.64 28.30 5.88
CA SER A 48 37.01 28.17 4.56
C SER A 48 35.60 27.59 4.80
N THR A 49 34.62 28.43 4.52
CA THR A 49 33.21 27.98 4.49
C THR A 49 33.14 26.74 3.57
N PRO A 50 32.69 25.58 4.05
CA PRO A 50 32.55 24.40 3.19
C PRO A 50 31.66 24.78 2.01
N LYS A 51 32.14 24.48 0.80
CA LYS A 51 31.32 24.61 -0.40
C LYS A 51 30.05 23.82 -0.17
N PRO A 52 28.84 24.40 -0.30
CA PRO A 52 27.61 23.62 -0.12
C PRO A 52 27.63 22.44 -1.08
N CYS A 53 27.39 21.24 -0.58
CA CYS A 53 27.22 20.09 -1.44
C CYS A 53 25.89 20.26 -2.22
N VAL A 54 25.88 19.73 -3.43
CA VAL A 54 24.70 19.76 -4.28
C VAL A 54 24.23 18.32 -4.43
N ALA A 55 23.00 18.06 -4.02
CA ALA A 55 22.36 16.77 -4.31
C ALA A 55 22.18 16.62 -5.82
N PRO A 56 22.28 15.42 -6.38
CA PRO A 56 21.98 15.20 -7.80
C PRO A 56 20.58 15.75 -8.13
N GLU A 57 20.52 16.71 -9.06
CA GLU A 57 19.27 17.17 -9.62
C GLU A 57 18.80 16.17 -10.67
N ILE A 58 17.54 15.80 -10.59
CA ILE A 58 16.93 14.85 -11.49
C ILE A 58 15.74 15.47 -12.15
N ASP A 59 15.79 15.49 -13.47
CA ASP A 59 14.61 15.76 -14.27
C ASP A 59 13.75 14.48 -14.31
N PHE A 60 12.61 14.50 -13.68
CA PHE A 60 11.67 13.40 -13.72
C PHE A 60 10.96 13.29 -15.08
N GLY A 61 11.05 14.31 -15.96
CA GLY A 61 10.49 14.25 -17.32
C GLY A 61 9.03 13.78 -17.41
N GLY A 62 8.28 13.87 -16.32
CA GLY A 62 6.94 13.32 -16.20
C GLY A 62 6.90 11.82 -15.84
N ASN A 63 8.02 11.13 -15.71
CA ASN A 63 8.12 9.73 -15.29
C ASN A 63 9.10 9.57 -14.13
N ASP A 64 8.55 9.54 -12.91
CA ASP A 64 9.32 9.40 -11.68
C ASP A 64 10.01 8.03 -11.51
N LEU A 65 9.55 6.98 -12.19
CA LEU A 65 10.22 5.67 -12.18
C LEU A 65 11.64 5.79 -12.75
N GLN A 66 11.78 6.42 -13.92
CA GLN A 66 13.08 6.66 -14.53
C GLN A 66 13.92 7.65 -13.73
N GLY A 67 13.30 8.67 -13.19
CA GLY A 67 13.96 9.67 -12.35
C GLY A 67 14.55 9.05 -11.09
N LEU A 68 13.82 8.19 -10.40
CA LEU A 68 14.32 7.50 -9.19
C LEU A 68 15.47 6.55 -9.50
N ASP A 69 15.41 5.81 -10.61
CA ASP A 69 16.53 4.94 -11.04
C ASP A 69 17.76 5.78 -11.40
N ALA A 70 17.60 6.92 -12.08
CA ALA A 70 18.69 7.84 -12.38
C ALA A 70 19.29 8.45 -11.09
N TYR A 71 18.47 8.77 -10.10
CA TYR A 71 18.92 9.25 -8.79
C TYR A 71 19.76 8.20 -8.07
N GLY A 72 19.28 6.97 -8.02
CA GLY A 72 20.01 5.86 -7.45
C GLY A 72 21.36 5.63 -8.14
N ALA A 73 21.38 5.64 -9.48
CA ALA A 73 22.61 5.49 -10.26
C ALA A 73 23.63 6.61 -9.97
N ALA A 74 23.20 7.87 -9.88
CA ALA A 74 24.08 8.98 -9.55
C ALA A 74 24.69 8.85 -8.15
N LEU A 75 23.92 8.36 -7.16
CA LEU A 75 24.44 8.10 -5.81
C LEU A 75 25.40 6.92 -5.79
N GLU A 76 25.14 5.88 -6.57
CA GLU A 76 26.03 4.72 -6.72
C GLU A 76 27.36 5.13 -7.35
N ASP A 77 27.36 6.00 -8.34
CA ASP A 77 28.58 6.54 -8.97
C ASP A 77 29.41 7.32 -7.96
N LEU A 78 28.79 8.12 -7.08
CA LEU A 78 29.50 8.79 -5.97
C LEU A 78 30.11 7.78 -5.00
N LEU A 79 29.39 6.69 -4.70
CA LEU A 79 29.90 5.63 -3.83
C LEU A 79 31.10 4.92 -4.47
N LYS A 80 31.01 4.54 -5.75
CA LYS A 80 32.11 3.92 -6.51
C LYS A 80 33.33 4.83 -6.63
N ALA A 81 33.11 6.13 -6.75
CA ALA A 81 34.15 7.13 -6.78
C ALA A 81 34.68 7.50 -5.37
N GLU A 82 34.22 6.84 -4.32
CA GLU A 82 34.58 7.07 -2.91
C GLU A 82 34.40 8.53 -2.45
N LYS A 83 33.39 9.22 -2.99
CA LYS A 83 33.03 10.58 -2.63
C LYS A 83 32.25 10.66 -1.30
N PHE A 84 32.80 10.01 -0.27
CA PHE A 84 32.12 9.79 1.01
C PHE A 84 31.68 11.06 1.73
N LYS A 85 32.50 12.14 1.66
CA LYS A 85 32.11 13.44 2.24
C LYS A 85 30.91 14.05 1.53
N GLU A 86 30.83 13.87 0.22
CA GLU A 86 29.72 14.37 -0.60
C GLU A 86 28.45 13.56 -0.29
N LEU A 87 28.55 12.23 -0.23
CA LEU A 87 27.44 11.37 0.19
C LEU A 87 26.92 11.72 1.58
N ASN A 88 27.79 11.92 2.58
CA ASN A 88 27.38 12.35 3.91
C ASN A 88 26.63 13.68 3.85
N CYS A 89 27.16 14.66 3.10
CA CYS A 89 26.57 15.97 2.96
C CYS A 89 25.19 15.94 2.29
N ILE A 90 25.03 15.15 1.23
CA ILE A 90 23.72 14.96 0.56
C ILE A 90 22.70 14.38 1.55
N ALA A 91 23.09 13.34 2.30
CA ALA A 91 22.21 12.73 3.31
C ALA A 91 21.81 13.74 4.42
N ASP A 92 22.74 14.57 4.86
CA ASP A 92 22.49 15.61 5.87
C ASP A 92 21.52 16.69 5.36
N LEU A 93 21.66 17.11 4.09
CA LEU A 93 20.72 18.00 3.42
C LEU A 93 19.31 17.39 3.36
N GLN A 94 19.20 16.13 2.93
CA GLN A 94 17.90 15.46 2.83
C GLN A 94 17.26 15.25 4.20
N ARG A 95 18.06 14.97 5.22
CA ARG A 95 17.61 14.79 6.60
C ARG A 95 17.07 16.08 7.20
N SER A 96 17.81 17.18 7.01
CA SER A 96 17.42 18.50 7.54
C SER A 96 16.30 19.14 6.74
N GLY A 97 16.31 19.00 5.41
CA GLY A 97 15.33 19.60 4.51
C GLY A 97 13.96 18.91 4.52
N LYS A 98 13.91 17.63 4.90
CA LYS A 98 12.67 16.81 4.92
C LYS A 98 11.88 16.88 3.61
N GLU A 99 12.58 17.02 2.50
CA GLU A 99 11.98 17.18 1.18
C GLU A 99 11.36 15.86 0.66
N ARG A 100 10.42 16.01 -0.28
CA ARG A 100 9.71 14.93 -0.94
C ARG A 100 9.86 15.01 -2.45
N PHE A 101 9.90 13.84 -3.06
CA PHE A 101 9.64 13.68 -4.49
C PHE A 101 8.12 13.70 -4.77
N PRO A 102 7.70 13.84 -6.04
CA PRO A 102 6.31 13.64 -6.43
C PRO A 102 5.75 12.32 -5.86
N GLY A 103 4.48 12.31 -5.44
CA GLY A 103 3.90 11.15 -4.74
C GLY A 103 4.30 11.01 -3.27
N GLY A 104 4.99 12.01 -2.71
CA GLY A 104 5.27 12.11 -1.28
C GLY A 104 6.40 11.23 -0.76
N MET A 105 7.21 10.66 -1.63
CA MET A 105 8.39 9.86 -1.25
C MET A 105 9.45 10.76 -0.62
N TRP A 106 9.97 10.39 0.54
CA TRP A 106 11.03 11.15 1.19
C TRP A 106 12.32 11.03 0.39
N LYS A 107 12.92 12.15 0.01
CA LYS A 107 14.22 12.16 -0.66
C LYS A 107 15.29 11.45 0.17
N LEU A 108 15.20 11.54 1.50
CA LEU A 108 16.09 10.81 2.41
C LEU A 108 15.94 9.29 2.28
N HIS A 109 14.72 8.76 2.21
CA HIS A 109 14.51 7.32 2.05
C HIS A 109 14.99 6.83 0.69
N GLU A 110 14.66 7.59 -0.36
CA GLU A 110 15.11 7.27 -1.73
C GLU A 110 16.63 7.38 -1.87
N TYR A 111 17.29 8.24 -1.07
CA TYR A 111 18.74 8.29 -0.97
C TYR A 111 19.31 6.95 -0.48
N TYR A 112 18.82 6.42 0.65
CA TYR A 112 19.27 5.12 1.17
C TYR A 112 18.92 4.00 0.23
N TRP A 113 17.69 3.95 -0.26
CA TRP A 113 17.23 2.97 -1.23
C TRP A 113 18.10 2.94 -2.49
N GLY A 114 18.41 4.10 -3.08
CA GLY A 114 19.22 4.21 -4.28
C GLY A 114 20.66 3.68 -4.12
N ILE A 115 21.26 3.85 -2.94
CA ILE A 115 22.62 3.36 -2.64
C ILE A 115 22.62 1.85 -2.32
N THR A 116 21.59 1.37 -1.64
CA THR A 116 21.56 -0.01 -1.09
C THR A 116 20.92 -1.02 -2.04
N LYS A 117 20.10 -0.57 -2.98
CA LYS A 117 19.48 -1.44 -3.99
C LYS A 117 20.53 -1.95 -4.98
N LEU A 118 20.66 -3.27 -5.07
CA LEU A 118 21.35 -3.92 -6.17
C LEU A 118 20.31 -4.32 -7.23
N HIS A 119 20.61 -4.06 -8.51
CA HIS A 119 19.68 -4.30 -9.61
C HIS A 119 19.77 -5.72 -10.15
N GLY A 120 18.67 -6.24 -10.67
CA GLY A 120 18.60 -7.56 -11.28
C GLY A 120 18.67 -8.71 -10.26
N HIS A 121 19.48 -9.71 -10.56
CA HIS A 121 19.78 -10.85 -9.67
C HIS A 121 21.23 -10.74 -9.21
N PRO A 122 21.52 -10.01 -8.14
CA PRO A 122 22.89 -9.79 -7.69
C PRO A 122 23.53 -11.12 -7.26
N THR A 123 24.77 -11.30 -7.67
CA THR A 123 25.60 -12.44 -7.25
C THR A 123 26.17 -12.22 -5.85
N HIS A 124 26.71 -13.26 -5.26
CA HIS A 124 27.47 -13.15 -4.01
C HIS A 124 28.60 -12.12 -4.11
N GLU A 125 29.31 -12.07 -5.25
CA GLU A 125 30.39 -11.12 -5.50
C GLU A 125 29.88 -9.66 -5.54
N ASP A 126 28.75 -9.42 -6.18
CA ASP A 126 28.13 -8.08 -6.21
C ASP A 126 27.82 -7.57 -4.81
N TRP A 127 27.26 -8.43 -3.94
CA TRP A 127 27.01 -8.10 -2.54
C TRP A 127 28.30 -7.80 -1.77
N GLU A 128 29.32 -8.67 -1.89
CA GLU A 128 30.59 -8.51 -1.18
C GLU A 128 31.32 -7.23 -1.61
N ASP A 129 31.30 -6.89 -2.90
CA ASP A 129 31.94 -5.68 -3.40
C ASP A 129 31.21 -4.41 -2.94
N ARG A 130 29.88 -4.42 -2.92
CA ARG A 130 29.11 -3.32 -2.37
C ARG A 130 29.34 -3.15 -0.86
N LEU A 131 29.40 -4.24 -0.12
CA LEU A 131 29.72 -4.22 1.32
C LEU A 131 31.12 -3.70 1.58
N LYS A 132 32.15 -4.09 0.80
CA LYS A 132 33.51 -3.56 0.91
C LYS A 132 33.57 -2.04 0.68
N LEU A 133 32.84 -1.54 -0.33
CA LEU A 133 32.75 -0.10 -0.59
C LEU A 133 32.12 0.65 0.59
N ALA A 134 30.99 0.16 1.10
CA ALA A 134 30.31 0.77 2.24
C ALA A 134 31.14 0.67 3.53
N GLN A 135 31.92 -0.41 3.71
CA GLN A 135 32.84 -0.53 4.86
C GLN A 135 33.95 0.52 4.77
N ARG A 136 34.56 0.75 3.58
CA ARG A 136 35.54 1.83 3.40
C ARG A 136 34.95 3.20 3.71
N TRP A 137 33.68 3.41 3.42
CA TRP A 137 33.00 4.65 3.79
C TRP A 137 32.91 4.81 5.31
N VAL A 138 32.50 3.75 6.05
CA VAL A 138 32.46 3.76 7.52
C VAL A 138 33.86 4.04 8.09
N ASP A 139 34.89 3.40 7.54
CA ASP A 139 36.30 3.56 8.01
C ASP A 139 36.83 4.98 7.75
N ALA A 140 36.47 5.58 6.61
CA ALA A 140 36.88 6.93 6.23
C ALA A 140 36.12 8.04 6.98
N THR A 141 34.90 7.75 7.46
CA THR A 141 34.03 8.71 8.17
C THR A 141 33.39 8.06 9.41
N PRO A 142 34.19 7.75 10.45
CA PRO A 142 33.73 6.96 11.60
C PRO A 142 32.60 7.64 12.41
N GLU A 143 32.40 8.95 12.29
CA GLU A 143 31.31 9.72 12.89
C GLU A 143 30.01 9.72 12.05
N SER A 144 30.05 9.15 10.85
CA SER A 144 28.88 9.16 9.95
C SER A 144 27.84 8.13 10.38
N ILE A 145 26.64 8.62 10.76
CA ILE A 145 25.46 7.77 10.93
C ILE A 145 25.01 7.21 9.59
N THR A 146 25.12 7.99 8.52
CA THR A 146 24.70 7.61 7.16
C THR A 146 25.45 6.40 6.66
N ALA A 147 26.79 6.41 6.75
CA ALA A 147 27.63 5.29 6.32
C ALA A 147 27.27 3.97 7.04
N ARG A 148 27.03 4.04 8.36
CA ARG A 148 26.64 2.86 9.15
C ARG A 148 25.26 2.36 8.82
N VAL A 149 24.27 3.24 8.60
CA VAL A 149 22.92 2.84 8.20
C VAL A 149 22.95 2.19 6.83
N VAL A 150 23.67 2.76 5.84
CA VAL A 150 23.85 2.15 4.50
C VAL A 150 24.47 0.76 4.62
N LEU A 151 25.55 0.61 5.39
CA LEU A 151 26.18 -0.70 5.54
C LEU A 151 25.27 -1.72 6.24
N ALA A 152 24.47 -1.27 7.21
CA ALA A 152 23.50 -2.12 7.89
C ALA A 152 22.37 -2.56 6.95
N GLU A 153 21.84 -1.66 6.12
CA GLU A 153 20.82 -2.00 5.13
C GLU A 153 21.33 -2.94 4.04
N LEU A 154 22.59 -2.79 3.61
CA LEU A 154 23.24 -3.75 2.71
C LEU A 154 23.33 -5.13 3.33
N TYR A 155 23.74 -5.24 4.61
CA TYR A 155 23.72 -6.53 5.31
C TYR A 155 22.31 -7.10 5.44
N THR A 156 21.31 -6.25 5.66
CA THR A 156 19.90 -6.65 5.72
C THR A 156 19.41 -7.18 4.37
N GLY A 157 19.67 -6.46 3.28
CA GLY A 157 19.32 -6.91 1.92
C GLY A 157 20.00 -8.24 1.58
N TYR A 158 21.29 -8.36 1.88
CA TYR A 158 22.05 -9.59 1.66
C TYR A 158 21.62 -10.75 2.56
N ALA A 159 21.07 -10.46 3.72
CA ALA A 159 20.46 -11.47 4.59
C ALA A 159 19.19 -12.06 3.99
N TRP A 160 18.32 -11.19 3.45
CA TRP A 160 17.10 -11.61 2.77
C TRP A 160 17.38 -12.34 1.45
N ASP A 161 18.40 -11.91 0.70
CA ASP A 161 18.86 -12.60 -0.50
C ASP A 161 19.25 -14.07 -0.20
N ALA A 162 19.98 -14.32 0.88
CA ALA A 162 20.35 -15.67 1.28
C ALA A 162 19.18 -16.54 1.74
N ARG A 163 18.15 -15.92 2.32
CA ARG A 163 16.91 -16.61 2.72
C ARG A 163 16.09 -16.98 1.48
N GLY A 164 16.13 -16.11 0.45
CA GLY A 164 15.29 -16.26 -0.73
C GLY A 164 13.84 -15.82 -0.48
N ASN A 165 13.02 -15.89 -1.54
CA ASN A 165 11.64 -15.40 -1.56
C ASN A 165 10.60 -16.49 -1.28
N ASP A 166 11.00 -17.73 -1.16
CA ASP A 166 10.10 -18.87 -0.98
C ASP A 166 9.54 -18.98 0.45
N THR A 167 8.66 -19.97 0.66
CA THR A 167 8.08 -20.26 1.96
C THR A 167 9.16 -20.68 2.98
N SER A 168 8.87 -20.49 4.27
CA SER A 168 9.85 -20.79 5.35
C SER A 168 10.35 -22.23 5.34
N ASP A 169 9.55 -23.16 4.90
CA ASP A 169 9.85 -24.61 4.82
C ASP A 169 10.75 -24.98 3.64
N SER A 170 10.87 -24.12 2.63
CA SER A 170 11.77 -24.30 1.49
C SER A 170 13.15 -23.67 1.71
N VAL A 171 13.31 -22.84 2.76
CA VAL A 171 14.58 -22.19 3.10
C VAL A 171 15.57 -23.23 3.65
N THR A 172 16.74 -23.30 3.03
CA THR A 172 17.82 -24.21 3.48
C THR A 172 18.39 -23.83 4.85
N ASP A 173 18.95 -24.78 5.58
CA ASP A 173 19.67 -24.50 6.84
C ASP A 173 20.77 -23.47 6.67
N SER A 174 21.47 -23.50 5.52
CA SER A 174 22.48 -22.49 5.18
C SER A 174 21.85 -21.11 4.96
N GLY A 175 20.70 -21.03 4.34
CA GLY A 175 19.93 -19.77 4.14
C GLY A 175 19.54 -19.15 5.48
N TRP A 176 18.97 -19.94 6.39
CA TRP A 176 18.64 -19.48 7.74
C TRP A 176 19.86 -19.04 8.54
N LYS A 177 20.96 -19.78 8.45
CA LYS A 177 22.22 -19.41 9.12
C LYS A 177 22.77 -18.09 8.60
N LEU A 178 22.79 -17.88 7.28
CA LEU A 178 23.28 -16.65 6.66
C LEU A 178 22.35 -15.47 6.98
N LEU A 179 21.04 -15.65 6.95
CA LEU A 179 20.08 -14.64 7.40
C LEU A 179 20.42 -14.17 8.82
N SER A 180 20.52 -15.10 9.76
CA SER A 180 20.79 -14.79 11.17
C SER A 180 22.12 -14.06 11.35
N GLN A 181 23.20 -14.55 10.73
CA GLN A 181 24.53 -13.95 10.85
C GLN A 181 24.60 -12.53 10.27
N ARG A 182 23.98 -12.30 9.12
CA ARG A 182 23.99 -11.00 8.45
C ARG A 182 23.08 -10.00 9.16
N MET A 183 21.93 -10.43 9.69
CA MET A 183 21.05 -9.60 10.53
C MET A 183 21.75 -9.18 11.83
N GLU A 184 22.56 -10.04 12.43
CA GLU A 184 23.35 -9.67 13.62
C GLU A 184 24.43 -8.62 13.31
N LYS A 185 25.07 -8.70 12.14
CA LYS A 185 25.99 -7.66 11.67
C LYS A 185 25.27 -6.33 11.45
N ALA A 186 24.11 -6.36 10.79
CA ALA A 186 23.29 -5.17 10.59
C ALA A 186 22.91 -4.53 11.93
N LYS A 187 22.42 -5.34 12.88
CA LYS A 187 22.10 -4.89 14.23
C LYS A 187 23.26 -4.22 14.94
N THR A 188 24.42 -4.86 14.90
CA THR A 188 25.66 -4.35 15.54
C THR A 188 26.03 -2.96 14.98
N LEU A 189 25.95 -2.77 13.66
CA LEU A 189 26.20 -1.48 13.02
C LEU A 189 25.18 -0.42 13.43
N LEU A 190 23.90 -0.78 13.51
CA LEU A 190 22.85 0.12 13.97
C LEU A 190 22.99 0.47 15.46
N ASP A 191 23.39 -0.47 16.30
CA ASP A 191 23.69 -0.20 17.71
C ASP A 191 24.85 0.80 17.85
N GLN A 192 25.92 0.63 17.09
CA GLN A 192 27.03 1.59 17.01
C GLN A 192 26.56 2.97 16.51
N ALA A 193 25.72 2.99 15.45
CA ALA A 193 25.16 4.23 14.92
C ALA A 193 24.28 4.97 15.94
N SER A 194 23.58 4.22 16.81
CA SER A 194 22.73 4.81 17.86
C SER A 194 23.51 5.61 18.90
N ALA A 195 24.77 5.31 19.10
CA ALA A 195 25.66 6.02 20.03
C ALA A 195 26.19 7.35 19.47
N LEU A 196 26.07 7.58 18.15
CA LEU A 196 26.53 8.81 17.52
C LEU A 196 25.64 10.00 17.88
N PRO A 197 26.20 11.24 17.90
CA PRO A 197 25.43 12.45 18.17
C PRO A 197 24.32 12.69 17.13
N ALA A 198 24.64 12.46 15.85
CA ALA A 198 23.68 12.58 14.76
C ALA A 198 22.60 11.49 14.87
N LYS A 199 21.35 11.86 14.59
CA LYS A 199 20.21 10.94 14.55
C LYS A 199 19.57 10.96 13.16
N CYS A 200 19.01 9.81 12.76
CA CYS A 200 18.46 9.63 11.41
C CYS A 200 17.14 8.85 11.50
N PRO A 201 16.07 9.31 10.82
CA PRO A 201 14.84 8.53 10.76
C PRO A 201 15.04 7.16 10.09
N GLU A 202 15.85 7.07 9.04
CA GLU A 202 16.14 5.79 8.38
C GLU A 202 16.73 4.73 9.32
N TRP A 203 17.50 5.14 10.34
CA TRP A 203 17.98 4.21 11.36
C TRP A 203 16.86 3.39 12.01
N TYR A 204 15.72 4.03 12.31
CA TYR A 204 14.57 3.32 12.88
C TYR A 204 13.94 2.35 11.89
N PHE A 205 13.84 2.76 10.63
CA PHE A 205 13.33 1.89 9.57
C PHE A 205 14.24 0.68 9.35
N ALA A 206 15.55 0.88 9.27
CA ALA A 206 16.53 -0.20 9.16
C ALA A 206 16.48 -1.15 10.37
N MET A 207 16.33 -0.61 11.60
CA MET A 207 16.20 -1.43 12.81
C MET A 207 14.87 -2.22 12.83
N GLN A 208 13.79 -1.71 12.25
CA GLN A 208 12.53 -2.47 12.09
C GLN A 208 12.71 -3.65 11.11
N GLN A 209 13.52 -3.49 10.07
CA GLN A 209 13.83 -4.60 9.17
C GLN A 209 14.67 -5.68 9.88
N VAL A 210 15.61 -5.27 10.73
CA VAL A 210 16.37 -6.20 11.60
C VAL A 210 15.40 -6.89 12.59
N ALA A 211 14.47 -6.15 13.19
CA ALA A 211 13.47 -6.70 14.10
C ALA A 211 12.64 -7.81 13.43
N LEU A 212 12.23 -7.59 12.18
CA LEU A 212 11.54 -8.60 11.37
C LEU A 212 12.43 -9.83 11.13
N GLY A 213 13.65 -9.63 10.64
CA GLY A 213 14.56 -10.72 10.29
C GLY A 213 15.06 -11.53 11.50
N GLN A 214 15.11 -10.94 12.69
CA GLN A 214 15.45 -11.60 13.95
C GLN A 214 14.24 -12.14 14.73
N GLY A 215 13.01 -11.91 14.24
CA GLY A 215 11.77 -12.37 14.89
C GLY A 215 11.61 -11.77 16.29
N TRP A 216 11.80 -10.44 16.45
CA TRP A 216 11.51 -9.79 17.72
C TRP A 216 10.06 -9.99 18.10
N ASP A 217 9.75 -10.01 19.41
CA ASP A 217 8.36 -10.03 19.85
C ASP A 217 7.64 -8.70 19.55
N VAL A 218 6.30 -8.76 19.53
CA VAL A 218 5.44 -7.63 19.18
C VAL A 218 5.67 -6.45 20.13
N ALA A 219 5.81 -6.68 21.44
CA ALA A 219 5.97 -5.60 22.42
C ALA A 219 7.28 -4.81 22.16
N ARG A 220 8.37 -5.50 21.83
CA ARG A 220 9.65 -4.88 21.51
C ARG A 220 9.58 -4.11 20.17
N ALA A 221 8.90 -4.66 19.17
CA ALA A 221 8.71 -3.99 17.89
C ALA A 221 7.84 -2.73 18.03
N GLU A 222 6.79 -2.78 18.84
CA GLU A 222 5.95 -1.61 19.18
C GLU A 222 6.73 -0.52 19.90
N GLU A 223 7.60 -0.87 20.84
CA GLU A 223 8.42 0.11 21.55
C GLU A 223 9.40 0.82 20.59
N LEU A 224 9.98 0.08 19.66
CA LEU A 224 10.79 0.67 18.58
C LEU A 224 9.96 1.65 17.74
N LEU A 225 8.74 1.26 17.33
CA LEU A 225 7.83 2.13 16.59
C LEU A 225 7.48 3.40 17.38
N LYS A 226 7.13 3.29 18.67
CA LYS A 226 6.82 4.46 19.52
C LYS A 226 7.97 5.46 19.54
N ARG A 227 9.20 4.98 19.69
CA ARG A 227 10.41 5.82 19.66
C ARG A 227 10.62 6.45 18.28
N ALA A 228 10.42 5.71 17.19
CA ALA A 228 10.53 6.20 15.83
C ALA A 228 9.55 7.33 15.55
N VAL A 229 8.28 7.12 15.91
CA VAL A 229 7.20 8.12 15.74
C VAL A 229 7.42 9.36 16.60
N ALA A 230 7.92 9.19 17.82
CA ALA A 230 8.28 10.33 18.69
C ALA A 230 9.45 11.15 18.11
N PHE A 231 10.36 10.51 17.38
CA PHE A 231 11.51 11.17 16.75
C PHE A 231 11.12 11.92 15.49
N GLU A 232 10.43 11.27 14.55
CA GLU A 232 10.00 11.88 13.27
C GLU A 232 8.61 11.36 12.88
N PRO A 233 7.53 12.01 13.33
CA PRO A 233 6.17 11.50 13.16
C PRO A 233 5.72 11.40 11.71
N ASP A 234 6.28 12.24 10.82
CA ASP A 234 5.90 12.30 9.41
C ASP A 234 6.64 11.28 8.54
N TYR A 235 7.57 10.50 9.12
CA TYR A 235 8.31 9.48 8.39
C TYR A 235 7.50 8.19 8.28
N TYR A 236 6.52 8.17 7.39
CA TYR A 236 5.49 7.13 7.27
C TYR A 236 6.03 5.71 7.00
N TYR A 237 7.28 5.56 6.63
CA TYR A 237 7.94 4.25 6.42
C TYR A 237 7.94 3.39 7.68
N TYR A 238 7.98 4.00 8.86
CA TYR A 238 7.84 3.27 10.12
C TYR A 238 6.53 2.52 10.25
N TYR A 239 5.44 3.22 9.91
CA TYR A 239 4.10 2.65 9.98
C TYR A 239 3.92 1.55 8.95
N ARG A 240 4.44 1.75 7.74
CA ARG A 240 4.40 0.75 6.66
C ARG A 240 5.14 -0.52 7.04
N GLN A 241 6.35 -0.37 7.59
CA GLN A 241 7.19 -1.50 7.99
C GLN A 241 6.58 -2.24 9.18
N HIS A 242 5.99 -1.52 10.15
CA HIS A 242 5.32 -2.15 11.29
C HIS A 242 4.04 -2.88 10.88
N ALA A 243 3.23 -2.31 9.99
CA ALA A 243 2.07 -2.99 9.43
C ALA A 243 2.47 -4.28 8.69
N PHE A 244 3.56 -4.25 7.92
CA PHE A 244 4.12 -5.43 7.27
C PHE A 244 4.60 -6.48 8.28
N TYR A 245 5.26 -6.06 9.36
CA TYR A 245 5.65 -6.93 10.47
C TYR A 245 4.45 -7.64 11.12
N LEU A 246 3.28 -6.95 11.20
CA LEU A 246 2.05 -7.48 11.75
C LEU A 246 1.24 -8.36 10.78
N MET A 247 1.76 -8.70 9.62
CA MET A 247 1.08 -9.63 8.71
C MET A 247 1.17 -11.08 9.23
N PRO A 248 0.16 -11.94 8.93
CA PRO A 248 0.10 -13.32 9.44
C PRO A 248 1.29 -14.20 9.09
N GLN A 249 1.97 -13.92 7.95
CA GLN A 249 3.18 -14.65 7.58
C GLN A 249 4.43 -14.27 8.40
N TRP A 250 4.32 -13.24 9.23
CA TRP A 250 5.42 -12.77 10.07
C TRP A 250 5.10 -12.93 11.57
N ASN A 251 4.68 -11.87 12.23
CA ASN A 251 4.53 -11.88 13.69
C ASN A 251 3.11 -11.50 14.15
N GLY A 252 2.17 -11.24 13.23
CA GLY A 252 0.80 -10.87 13.54
C GLY A 252 -0.20 -11.98 13.24
N GLU A 253 -1.46 -11.66 13.49
CA GLU A 253 -2.62 -12.49 13.18
C GLU A 253 -3.42 -11.85 12.04
N ASP A 254 -4.41 -12.60 11.51
CA ASP A 254 -5.31 -12.12 10.47
C ASP A 254 -6.05 -10.85 10.90
N GLY A 255 -5.91 -9.78 10.13
CA GLY A 255 -6.49 -8.46 10.41
C GLY A 255 -5.65 -7.54 11.30
N ASP A 256 -4.49 -7.95 11.82
CA ASP A 256 -3.65 -7.07 12.66
C ASP A 256 -3.09 -5.90 11.88
N ALA A 257 -2.62 -6.13 10.66
CA ALA A 257 -2.06 -5.08 9.82
C ALA A 257 -3.10 -4.01 9.45
N SER A 258 -4.31 -4.42 9.05
CA SER A 258 -5.39 -3.49 8.70
C SER A 258 -5.94 -2.75 9.93
N ARG A 259 -6.05 -3.42 11.08
CA ARG A 259 -6.43 -2.84 12.36
C ARG A 259 -5.41 -1.79 12.82
N PHE A 260 -4.13 -2.08 12.70
CA PHE A 260 -3.05 -1.14 13.00
C PHE A 260 -3.11 0.10 12.09
N ALA A 261 -3.35 -0.09 10.78
CA ALA A 261 -3.50 1.01 9.84
C ALA A 261 -4.66 1.93 10.23
N LEU A 262 -5.83 1.35 10.55
CA LEU A 262 -7.01 2.08 10.98
C LEU A 262 -6.73 2.88 12.26
N GLN A 263 -6.23 2.22 13.30
CA GLN A 263 -5.96 2.86 14.61
C GLN A 263 -4.90 3.96 14.51
N SER A 264 -3.86 3.76 13.69
CA SER A 264 -2.81 4.77 13.48
C SER A 264 -3.36 6.00 12.76
N ALA A 265 -4.17 5.80 11.73
CA ALA A 265 -4.81 6.85 10.98
C ALA A 265 -5.83 7.64 11.82
N ASP A 266 -6.65 6.94 12.63
CA ASP A 266 -7.66 7.57 13.49
C ASP A 266 -7.02 8.37 14.64
N ARG A 267 -5.88 7.91 15.17
CA ARG A 267 -5.11 8.62 16.19
C ARG A 267 -4.56 9.96 15.68
N ILE A 268 -4.09 9.99 14.42
CA ILE A 268 -3.63 11.22 13.78
C ILE A 268 -4.82 12.09 13.40
N GLY A 269 -5.86 11.49 12.84
CA GLY A 269 -7.10 12.15 12.45
C GLY A 269 -7.00 13.04 11.21
N GLY A 270 -8.15 13.50 10.72
CA GLY A 270 -8.24 14.43 9.60
C GLY A 270 -7.59 13.94 8.30
N GLU A 271 -7.18 14.89 7.46
CA GLU A 271 -6.54 14.59 6.17
C GLU A 271 -5.19 13.86 6.33
N ALA A 272 -4.43 14.18 7.36
CA ALA A 272 -3.15 13.53 7.64
C ALA A 272 -3.33 12.04 7.99
N GLY A 273 -4.38 11.70 8.74
CA GLY A 273 -4.73 10.32 9.06
C GLY A 273 -5.15 9.53 7.81
N ASP A 274 -5.99 10.11 6.94
CA ASP A 274 -6.42 9.44 5.72
C ASP A 274 -5.24 9.23 4.74
N LEU A 275 -4.33 10.20 4.67
CA LEU A 275 -3.10 10.07 3.89
C LEU A 275 -2.22 8.93 4.42
N LEU A 276 -2.02 8.85 5.75
CA LEU A 276 -1.27 7.75 6.36
C LEU A 276 -1.95 6.41 6.12
N TYR A 277 -3.30 6.34 6.20
CA TYR A 277 -4.06 5.12 5.91
C TYR A 277 -3.78 4.59 4.51
N PHE A 278 -3.77 5.48 3.52
CA PHE A 278 -3.39 5.12 2.16
C PHE A 278 -1.94 4.62 2.09
N GLN A 279 -1.00 5.32 2.71
CA GLN A 279 0.41 4.94 2.67
C GLN A 279 0.68 3.57 3.29
N ILE A 280 -0.02 3.21 4.37
CA ILE A 280 0.07 1.88 4.98
C ILE A 280 -0.63 0.85 4.08
N GLY A 281 -1.87 1.11 3.68
CA GLY A 281 -2.67 0.21 2.84
C GLY A 281 -1.97 -0.13 1.53
N ALA A 282 -1.34 0.85 0.90
CA ALA A 282 -0.55 0.69 -0.31
C ALA A 282 0.57 -0.36 -0.16
N LYS A 283 1.26 -0.40 0.98
CA LYS A 283 2.28 -1.41 1.26
C LYS A 283 1.68 -2.81 1.44
N ILE A 284 0.57 -2.91 2.17
CA ILE A 284 -0.06 -4.20 2.50
C ILE A 284 -0.77 -4.79 1.28
N VAL A 285 -1.52 -3.98 0.53
CA VAL A 285 -2.21 -4.43 -0.70
C VAL A 285 -1.22 -4.92 -1.74
N CYS A 286 -0.03 -4.30 -1.83
CA CYS A 286 1.05 -4.74 -2.70
C CYS A 286 1.70 -6.06 -2.25
N ALA A 287 1.88 -6.24 -0.94
CA ALA A 287 2.58 -7.39 -0.37
C ALA A 287 1.73 -8.66 -0.29
N CYS A 288 0.42 -8.59 -0.61
CA CYS A 288 -0.51 -9.68 -0.34
C CYS A 288 -1.46 -9.94 -1.52
N ASP A 289 -1.47 -11.18 -2.00
CA ASP A 289 -2.58 -11.73 -2.80
C ASP A 289 -3.69 -12.33 -1.91
N ARG A 290 -3.65 -12.07 -0.60
CA ARG A 290 -4.52 -12.68 0.41
C ARG A 290 -5.70 -11.77 0.79
N PRO A 291 -6.69 -12.31 1.51
CA PRO A 291 -7.88 -11.58 1.96
C PRO A 291 -7.61 -10.34 2.81
N GLU A 292 -6.39 -10.15 3.32
CA GLU A 292 -6.01 -9.03 4.19
C GLU A 292 -6.33 -7.67 3.56
N PHE A 293 -6.11 -7.49 2.25
CA PHE A 293 -6.42 -6.22 1.59
C PHE A 293 -7.91 -5.89 1.61
N THR A 294 -8.82 -6.89 1.61
CA THR A 294 -10.28 -6.66 1.65
C THR A 294 -10.76 -6.07 2.98
N ARG A 295 -9.91 -6.09 4.01
CA ARG A 295 -10.18 -5.46 5.31
C ARG A 295 -9.92 -3.96 5.31
N PHE A 296 -9.27 -3.44 4.27
CA PHE A 296 -9.09 -2.00 4.08
C PHE A 296 -10.33 -1.36 3.48
N SER A 297 -10.65 -0.14 3.94
CA SER A 297 -11.71 0.66 3.33
C SER A 297 -11.23 1.28 2.02
N TRP A 298 -11.70 0.77 0.89
CA TRP A 298 -11.37 1.32 -0.42
C TRP A 298 -11.70 2.81 -0.56
N PRO A 299 -12.89 3.31 -0.15
CA PRO A 299 -13.18 4.74 -0.19
C PRO A 299 -12.18 5.59 0.63
N ARG A 300 -11.70 5.09 1.78
CA ARG A 300 -10.69 5.80 2.58
C ARG A 300 -9.31 5.78 1.92
N LEU A 301 -8.95 4.67 1.26
CA LEU A 301 -7.72 4.58 0.46
C LEU A 301 -7.74 5.57 -0.70
N GLN A 302 -8.86 5.66 -1.44
CA GLN A 302 -9.04 6.64 -2.52
C GLN A 302 -8.92 8.08 -2.01
N LYS A 303 -9.56 8.40 -0.88
CA LYS A 303 -9.45 9.70 -0.24
C LYS A 303 -8.01 10.05 0.13
N GLY A 304 -7.30 9.09 0.75
CA GLY A 304 -5.89 9.26 1.13
C GLY A 304 -4.99 9.48 -0.08
N TYR A 305 -5.24 8.76 -1.18
CA TYR A 305 -4.53 8.97 -2.45
C TYR A 305 -4.78 10.37 -3.04
N ALA A 306 -6.03 10.80 -3.08
CA ALA A 306 -6.37 12.14 -3.58
C ALA A 306 -5.68 13.26 -2.77
N LEU A 307 -5.56 13.09 -1.46
CA LEU A 307 -4.82 14.00 -0.59
C LEU A 307 -3.31 13.97 -0.85
N LEU A 308 -2.76 12.78 -1.09
CA LEU A 308 -1.35 12.60 -1.46
C LEU A 308 -1.04 13.35 -2.75
N GLU A 309 -1.85 13.13 -3.79
CA GLU A 309 -1.71 13.77 -5.09
C GLU A 309 -1.83 15.30 -5.00
N LYS A 310 -2.83 15.78 -4.26
CA LYS A 310 -3.02 17.22 -4.00
C LYS A 310 -1.83 17.86 -3.31
N LYS A 311 -1.22 17.16 -2.35
CA LYS A 311 -0.14 17.71 -1.53
C LYS A 311 1.24 17.63 -2.18
N TYR A 312 1.52 16.55 -2.91
CA TYR A 312 2.85 16.21 -3.41
C TYR A 312 2.94 16.03 -4.93
N GLY A 313 1.82 16.19 -5.64
CA GLY A 313 1.77 15.99 -7.08
C GLY A 313 1.60 14.53 -7.49
N VAL A 314 1.47 14.34 -8.80
CA VAL A 314 1.28 13.02 -9.43
C VAL A 314 2.61 12.27 -9.48
N SER A 315 2.55 10.98 -9.22
CA SER A 315 3.66 10.03 -9.39
C SER A 315 3.18 8.85 -10.21
N VAL A 316 3.92 8.50 -11.26
CA VAL A 316 3.62 7.33 -12.11
C VAL A 316 3.72 6.03 -11.30
N ALA A 317 4.68 5.94 -10.39
CA ALA A 317 4.81 4.82 -9.46
C ALA A 317 3.55 4.66 -8.59
N GLN A 318 3.04 5.76 -8.03
CA GLN A 318 1.82 5.74 -7.23
C GLN A 318 0.57 5.43 -8.08
N LEU A 319 0.50 5.92 -9.31
CA LEU A 319 -0.60 5.58 -10.24
C LEU A 319 -0.65 4.09 -10.54
N ASN A 320 0.50 3.45 -10.83
CA ASN A 320 0.56 1.99 -11.02
C ASN A 320 0.05 1.24 -9.79
N LEU A 321 0.44 1.67 -8.59
CA LEU A 321 -0.01 1.10 -7.34
C LEU A 321 -1.53 1.26 -7.16
N VAL A 322 -2.07 2.46 -7.41
CA VAL A 322 -3.52 2.74 -7.31
C VAL A 322 -4.30 1.94 -8.34
N ALA A 323 -3.81 1.79 -9.57
CA ALA A 323 -4.43 0.94 -10.57
C ALA A 323 -4.49 -0.53 -10.10
N SER A 324 -3.40 -1.06 -9.54
CA SER A 324 -3.36 -2.41 -8.98
C SER A 324 -4.34 -2.57 -7.81
N MET A 325 -4.43 -1.57 -6.92
CA MET A 325 -5.40 -1.57 -5.82
C MET A 325 -6.83 -1.55 -6.35
N ALA A 326 -7.16 -0.67 -7.30
CA ALA A 326 -8.48 -0.56 -7.90
C ALA A 326 -8.91 -1.88 -8.56
N VAL A 327 -8.01 -2.56 -9.28
CA VAL A 327 -8.24 -3.90 -9.83
C VAL A 327 -8.57 -4.90 -8.72
N LYS A 328 -7.81 -4.93 -7.63
CA LYS A 328 -8.04 -5.85 -6.49
C LYS A 328 -9.38 -5.57 -5.79
N PHE A 329 -9.79 -4.31 -5.69
CA PHE A 329 -11.09 -3.90 -5.15
C PHE A 329 -12.23 -3.94 -6.18
N GLN A 330 -11.94 -4.34 -7.43
CA GLN A 330 -12.89 -4.41 -8.54
C GLN A 330 -13.57 -3.05 -8.85
N ASP A 331 -12.93 -1.94 -8.50
CA ASP A 331 -13.32 -0.60 -8.93
C ASP A 331 -12.74 -0.31 -10.32
N TRP A 332 -13.44 -0.84 -11.32
CA TRP A 332 -12.98 -0.79 -12.71
C TRP A 332 -12.95 0.63 -13.26
N ALA A 333 -13.81 1.52 -12.79
CA ALA A 333 -13.81 2.92 -13.19
C ALA A 333 -12.55 3.64 -12.67
N ALA A 334 -12.18 3.42 -11.42
CA ALA A 334 -10.95 3.95 -10.85
C ALA A 334 -9.71 3.32 -11.50
N ALA A 335 -9.76 2.02 -11.81
CA ALA A 335 -8.69 1.31 -12.50
C ALA A 335 -8.45 1.88 -13.90
N ASP A 336 -9.51 2.03 -14.72
CA ASP A 336 -9.42 2.59 -16.08
C ASP A 336 -8.86 4.03 -16.05
N ASN A 337 -9.36 4.88 -15.15
CA ASN A 337 -8.83 6.24 -14.98
C ASN A 337 -7.33 6.23 -14.65
N ALA A 338 -6.91 5.36 -13.74
CA ALA A 338 -5.49 5.25 -13.38
C ALA A 338 -4.64 4.75 -14.56
N PHE A 339 -5.09 3.71 -15.30
CA PHE A 339 -4.39 3.21 -16.48
C PHE A 339 -4.28 4.24 -17.61
N GLN A 340 -5.33 5.05 -17.85
CA GLN A 340 -5.27 6.14 -18.83
C GLN A 340 -4.20 7.16 -18.47
N ARG A 341 -4.04 7.49 -17.18
CA ARG A 341 -3.03 8.43 -16.68
C ARG A 341 -1.61 7.84 -16.69
N ILE A 342 -1.46 6.54 -16.47
CA ILE A 342 -0.19 5.82 -16.55
C ILE A 342 0.32 5.78 -18.00
N GLY A 343 -0.58 5.64 -18.97
CA GLY A 343 -0.22 5.42 -20.36
C GLY A 343 0.52 4.08 -20.53
N ASP A 344 1.74 4.11 -21.05
CA ASP A 344 2.58 2.92 -21.28
C ASP A 344 3.70 2.76 -20.22
N ASN A 345 3.68 3.59 -19.19
CA ASN A 345 4.69 3.59 -18.13
C ASN A 345 4.43 2.50 -17.08
N CYS A 346 4.58 1.25 -17.49
CA CYS A 346 4.42 0.09 -16.60
C CYS A 346 5.51 0.06 -15.52
N ASP A 347 5.12 0.02 -14.25
CA ASP A 347 6.00 -0.32 -13.14
C ASP A 347 6.08 -1.84 -12.97
N LYS A 348 7.19 -2.44 -13.39
CA LYS A 348 7.41 -3.91 -13.26
C LYS A 348 7.45 -4.37 -11.79
N GLY A 349 7.78 -3.48 -10.86
CA GLY A 349 7.70 -3.77 -9.44
C GLY A 349 6.27 -3.97 -8.96
N THR A 350 5.30 -3.29 -9.55
CA THR A 350 3.87 -3.43 -9.23
C THR A 350 3.20 -4.57 -10.02
N TRP A 351 3.53 -4.71 -11.31
CA TRP A 351 2.79 -5.59 -12.23
C TRP A 351 3.52 -6.88 -12.59
N MET A 352 4.77 -7.04 -12.17
CA MET A 352 5.68 -8.16 -12.50
C MET A 352 6.04 -8.21 -13.99
N THR A 353 5.07 -8.12 -14.90
CA THR A 353 5.29 -8.15 -16.36
C THR A 353 4.46 -7.08 -17.08
N GLU A 354 4.98 -6.58 -18.19
CA GLU A 354 4.23 -5.70 -19.09
C GLU A 354 3.01 -6.40 -19.70
N THR A 355 3.10 -7.71 -19.91
CA THR A 355 1.97 -8.50 -20.43
C THR A 355 0.80 -8.46 -19.46
N TYR A 356 1.04 -8.68 -18.16
CA TYR A 356 -0.01 -8.62 -17.15
C TYR A 356 -0.57 -7.19 -16.98
N PHE A 357 0.29 -6.18 -17.01
CA PHE A 357 -0.14 -4.78 -17.01
C PHE A 357 -1.10 -4.49 -18.17
N ASN A 358 -0.73 -4.87 -19.42
CA ASN A 358 -1.55 -4.61 -20.60
C ASN A 358 -2.88 -5.39 -20.57
N GLN A 359 -2.87 -6.63 -20.08
CA GLN A 359 -4.11 -7.39 -19.87
C GLN A 359 -5.04 -6.70 -18.88
N MET A 360 -4.53 -6.25 -17.74
CA MET A 360 -5.36 -5.56 -16.74
C MET A 360 -5.84 -4.19 -17.23
N LYS A 361 -5.04 -3.46 -18.01
CA LYS A 361 -5.42 -2.21 -18.66
C LYS A 361 -6.60 -2.42 -19.62
N GLU A 362 -6.54 -3.48 -20.47
CA GLU A 362 -7.65 -3.82 -21.37
C GLU A 362 -8.92 -4.21 -20.62
N VAL A 363 -8.81 -5.07 -19.61
CA VAL A 363 -9.94 -5.46 -18.76
C VAL A 363 -10.56 -4.24 -18.08
N ALA A 364 -9.73 -3.34 -17.51
CA ALA A 364 -10.20 -2.14 -16.84
C ALA A 364 -10.94 -1.21 -17.80
N THR A 365 -10.46 -1.04 -19.03
CA THR A 365 -11.11 -0.21 -20.04
C THR A 365 -12.49 -0.77 -20.41
N GLN A 366 -12.60 -2.08 -20.64
CA GLN A 366 -13.86 -2.74 -20.98
C GLN A 366 -14.86 -2.67 -19.81
N MET A 367 -14.42 -3.06 -18.62
CA MET A 367 -15.28 -3.08 -17.41
C MET A 367 -15.60 -1.68 -16.90
N GLY A 368 -14.66 -0.74 -17.04
CA GLY A 368 -14.85 0.67 -16.68
C GLY A 368 -15.91 1.34 -17.55
N ALA A 369 -15.89 1.11 -18.85
CA ALA A 369 -16.93 1.59 -19.77
C ALA A 369 -18.30 1.03 -19.42
N GLN A 370 -18.39 -0.27 -19.07
CA GLN A 370 -19.62 -0.89 -18.60
C GLN A 370 -20.09 -0.28 -17.27
N ALA A 371 -19.21 -0.09 -16.31
CA ALA A 371 -19.54 0.53 -15.02
C ALA A 371 -20.00 1.98 -15.19
N ALA A 372 -19.33 2.77 -16.04
CA ALA A 372 -19.73 4.14 -16.35
C ALA A 372 -21.13 4.20 -16.95
N ARG A 373 -21.44 3.30 -17.88
CA ARG A 373 -22.80 3.18 -18.48
C ARG A 373 -23.84 2.83 -17.40
N SER A 374 -23.54 1.85 -16.54
CA SER A 374 -24.44 1.47 -15.45
C SER A 374 -24.70 2.63 -14.49
N ASN A 375 -23.65 3.38 -14.10
CA ASN A 375 -23.77 4.54 -13.23
C ASN A 375 -24.60 5.67 -13.86
N ALA A 376 -24.42 5.94 -15.16
CA ALA A 376 -25.24 6.92 -15.88
C ALA A 376 -26.72 6.54 -15.87
N ILE A 377 -27.04 5.26 -16.07
CA ILE A 377 -28.40 4.74 -16.01
C ILE A 377 -29.00 4.88 -14.60
N LEU A 378 -28.22 4.55 -13.55
CA LEU A 378 -28.70 4.71 -12.17
C LEU A 378 -28.95 6.19 -11.82
N GLN A 379 -28.10 7.08 -12.30
CA GLN A 379 -28.30 8.52 -12.13
C GLN A 379 -29.55 9.02 -12.88
N GLU A 380 -29.82 8.48 -14.07
CA GLU A 380 -31.05 8.75 -14.81
C GLU A 380 -32.29 8.21 -14.07
N ALA A 381 -32.22 6.99 -13.53
CA ALA A 381 -33.29 6.41 -12.72
C ALA A 381 -33.59 7.27 -11.48
N ALA A 382 -32.55 7.72 -10.77
CA ALA A 382 -32.73 8.64 -9.65
C ALA A 382 -33.36 9.98 -10.05
N THR A 383 -32.98 10.52 -11.21
CA THR A 383 -33.61 11.74 -11.77
C THR A 383 -35.06 11.50 -12.12
N ASN A 384 -35.37 10.35 -12.69
CA ASN A 384 -36.75 9.95 -13.01
C ASN A 384 -37.63 9.86 -11.76
N LEU A 385 -37.12 9.26 -10.68
CA LEU A 385 -37.78 9.16 -9.39
C LEU A 385 -38.13 10.55 -8.81
N GLN A 386 -37.22 11.52 -8.93
CA GLN A 386 -37.41 12.88 -8.44
C GLN A 386 -38.27 13.74 -9.35
N SER A 387 -38.60 13.32 -10.57
CA SER A 387 -39.42 14.04 -11.50
C SER A 387 -40.91 14.08 -11.05
N ALA A 388 -41.69 15.04 -11.59
CA ALA A 388 -43.10 15.13 -11.31
C ALA A 388 -43.84 13.83 -11.70
N GLY A 389 -44.47 13.17 -10.72
CA GLY A 389 -45.11 11.86 -10.90
C GLY A 389 -44.18 10.66 -10.90
N GLY A 390 -42.86 10.85 -10.80
CA GLY A 390 -41.87 9.77 -10.85
C GLY A 390 -42.07 8.72 -9.75
N ALA A 391 -42.19 9.15 -8.50
CA ALA A 391 -42.46 8.26 -7.38
C ALA A 391 -43.77 7.48 -7.50
N GLN A 392 -44.81 8.14 -8.02
CA GLN A 392 -46.09 7.47 -8.26
C GLN A 392 -45.98 6.44 -9.39
N TYR A 393 -45.25 6.77 -10.45
CA TYR A 393 -45.02 5.84 -11.56
C TYR A 393 -44.16 4.64 -11.08
N GLN A 394 -43.07 4.85 -10.33
CA GLN A 394 -42.28 3.77 -9.74
C GLN A 394 -43.18 2.82 -8.94
N LYS A 395 -44.04 3.35 -8.07
CA LYS A 395 -44.97 2.54 -7.26
C LYS A 395 -45.92 1.71 -8.13
N SER A 396 -46.38 2.25 -9.26
CA SER A 396 -47.24 1.48 -10.17
C SER A 396 -46.47 0.36 -10.89
N VAL A 397 -45.19 0.56 -11.21
CA VAL A 397 -44.35 -0.51 -11.76
C VAL A 397 -44.04 -1.58 -10.70
N GLU A 398 -43.76 -1.19 -9.46
CA GLU A 398 -43.60 -2.14 -8.34
C GLU A 398 -44.83 -3.01 -8.15
N GLN A 399 -46.02 -2.42 -8.23
CA GLN A 399 -47.30 -3.16 -8.20
C GLN A 399 -47.44 -4.15 -9.37
N ALA A 400 -47.02 -3.74 -10.57
CA ALA A 400 -47.05 -4.60 -11.75
C ALA A 400 -46.07 -5.77 -11.67
N LEU A 401 -45.00 -5.66 -10.84
CA LEU A 401 -44.06 -6.73 -10.59
C LEU A 401 -44.51 -7.76 -9.55
N LEU A 402 -45.52 -7.47 -8.73
CA LEU A 402 -46.04 -8.37 -7.70
C LEU A 402 -46.44 -9.77 -8.20
N PRO A 403 -47.11 -9.94 -9.36
CA PRO A 403 -47.40 -11.26 -9.91
C PRO A 403 -46.14 -12.09 -10.17
N PHE A 404 -45.11 -11.48 -10.77
CA PHE A 404 -43.82 -12.12 -11.04
C PHE A 404 -43.11 -12.53 -9.74
N MET A 405 -43.12 -11.63 -8.74
CA MET A 405 -42.55 -11.91 -7.42
C MET A 405 -43.28 -13.08 -6.73
N ARG A 406 -44.63 -13.14 -6.81
CA ARG A 406 -45.40 -14.25 -6.24
C ARG A 406 -45.10 -15.57 -6.94
N GLN A 407 -45.01 -15.57 -8.25
CA GLN A 407 -44.63 -16.74 -9.04
C GLN A 407 -43.24 -17.24 -8.64
N CYS A 408 -42.25 -16.34 -8.55
CA CYS A 408 -40.92 -16.68 -8.16
C CYS A 408 -40.83 -17.17 -6.68
N ALA A 409 -41.59 -16.52 -5.80
CA ALA A 409 -41.66 -16.91 -4.38
C ALA A 409 -42.28 -18.30 -4.15
N SER A 410 -43.16 -18.77 -5.05
CA SER A 410 -43.71 -20.11 -4.99
C SER A 410 -42.75 -21.19 -5.41
N SER A 411 -41.73 -20.86 -6.19
CA SER A 411 -40.76 -21.81 -6.73
C SER A 411 -39.39 -21.82 -6.00
N ASN A 412 -39.16 -20.90 -5.09
CA ASN A 412 -37.95 -20.86 -4.27
C ASN A 412 -38.23 -20.23 -2.90
N ASN A 413 -37.33 -20.52 -1.92
CA ASN A 413 -37.44 -20.02 -0.55
C ASN A 413 -36.54 -18.78 -0.29
N ASP A 414 -35.90 -18.24 -1.31
CA ASP A 414 -35.06 -17.07 -1.17
C ASP A 414 -35.93 -15.83 -0.88
N ARG A 415 -35.59 -15.12 0.21
CA ARG A 415 -36.28 -13.90 0.66
C ARG A 415 -35.33 -12.73 0.82
N VAL A 416 -34.12 -12.86 0.25
CA VAL A 416 -33.13 -11.80 0.29
C VAL A 416 -33.57 -10.64 -0.60
N GLN A 417 -33.53 -9.44 -0.07
CA GLN A 417 -33.78 -8.20 -0.81
C GLN A 417 -32.79 -8.06 -1.95
N PHE A 418 -33.24 -7.52 -3.06
CA PHE A 418 -32.40 -7.25 -4.22
C PHE A 418 -32.83 -5.99 -4.96
N GLU A 419 -31.95 -5.47 -5.78
CA GLU A 419 -32.21 -4.27 -6.57
C GLU A 419 -32.31 -4.65 -8.04
N LEU A 420 -33.43 -4.25 -8.66
CA LEU A 420 -33.74 -4.45 -10.07
C LEU A 420 -33.73 -3.10 -10.79
N VAL A 421 -32.82 -2.98 -11.76
CA VAL A 421 -32.81 -1.84 -12.70
C VAL A 421 -33.57 -2.26 -13.97
N VAL A 422 -34.58 -1.49 -14.37
CA VAL A 422 -35.41 -1.82 -15.53
C VAL A 422 -35.66 -0.59 -16.40
N LYS A 423 -35.51 -0.77 -17.72
CA LYS A 423 -35.94 0.21 -18.72
C LYS A 423 -37.34 -0.12 -19.22
N VAL A 424 -38.27 0.81 -19.05
CA VAL A 424 -39.62 0.67 -19.55
C VAL A 424 -39.77 1.42 -20.86
N GLY A 425 -40.19 0.71 -21.88
CA GLY A 425 -40.44 1.24 -23.20
C GLY A 425 -41.75 2.04 -23.25
N LYS A 426 -41.92 2.81 -24.32
CA LYS A 426 -43.07 3.69 -24.55
C LYS A 426 -44.44 3.01 -24.53
N ASP A 427 -44.46 1.70 -24.70
CA ASP A 427 -45.67 0.85 -24.71
C ASP A 427 -45.91 0.13 -23.37
N GLY A 428 -45.03 0.32 -22.39
CA GLY A 428 -45.06 -0.41 -21.11
C GLY A 428 -44.33 -1.75 -21.13
N GLY A 429 -43.62 -2.08 -22.20
CA GLY A 429 -42.80 -3.27 -22.28
C GLY A 429 -41.44 -3.09 -21.55
N ALA A 430 -40.85 -4.17 -21.09
CA ALA A 430 -39.47 -4.15 -20.57
C ALA A 430 -38.48 -4.16 -21.74
N GLU A 431 -37.75 -3.07 -21.95
CA GLU A 431 -36.72 -3.00 -23.02
C GLU A 431 -35.36 -3.55 -22.58
N ASP A 432 -34.98 -3.29 -21.32
CA ASP A 432 -33.74 -3.75 -20.73
C ASP A 432 -33.91 -3.93 -19.22
N ALA A 433 -33.18 -4.86 -18.62
CA ALA A 433 -33.21 -5.06 -17.18
C ALA A 433 -31.95 -5.81 -16.68
N TRP A 434 -31.50 -5.49 -15.48
CA TRP A 434 -30.50 -6.25 -14.73
C TRP A 434 -30.72 -6.12 -13.23
N PHE A 435 -30.09 -7.00 -12.43
CA PHE A 435 -30.09 -6.91 -10.97
C PHE A 435 -28.66 -6.72 -10.44
N ARG A 436 -28.52 -6.05 -9.28
CA ARG A 436 -27.22 -5.84 -8.65
C ARG A 436 -26.78 -7.01 -7.78
N GLN A 437 -27.72 -7.75 -7.16
CA GLN A 437 -27.42 -8.92 -6.36
C GLN A 437 -27.94 -10.19 -7.03
N PRO A 438 -27.10 -11.22 -7.23
CA PRO A 438 -27.48 -12.44 -7.94
C PRO A 438 -28.21 -13.42 -7.02
N THR A 439 -29.33 -13.02 -6.41
CA THR A 439 -30.18 -13.91 -5.58
C THR A 439 -30.98 -14.85 -6.45
N ALA A 440 -31.47 -15.97 -5.89
CA ALA A 440 -32.34 -16.91 -6.62
C ALA A 440 -33.64 -16.24 -7.05
N MET A 441 -34.18 -15.35 -6.21
CA MET A 441 -35.35 -14.52 -6.52
C MET A 441 -35.06 -13.59 -7.68
N ALA A 442 -33.95 -12.86 -7.66
CA ALA A 442 -33.56 -11.95 -8.73
C ALA A 442 -33.42 -12.69 -10.08
N GLN A 443 -32.77 -13.84 -10.08
CA GLN A 443 -32.62 -14.67 -11.28
C GLN A 443 -33.96 -15.16 -11.84
N CYS A 444 -34.88 -15.57 -10.97
CA CYS A 444 -36.25 -15.95 -11.39
C CYS A 444 -37.00 -14.75 -12.00
N MET A 445 -36.96 -13.60 -11.35
CA MET A 445 -37.57 -12.38 -11.83
C MET A 445 -37.06 -11.97 -13.21
N MET A 446 -35.74 -12.05 -13.42
CA MET A 446 -35.12 -11.76 -14.72
C MET A 446 -35.63 -12.68 -15.83
N ARG A 447 -35.79 -13.98 -15.55
CA ARG A 447 -36.38 -14.92 -16.52
C ARG A 447 -37.82 -14.50 -16.87
N ALA A 448 -38.62 -14.21 -15.86
CA ALA A 448 -40.03 -13.79 -16.07
C ALA A 448 -40.13 -12.50 -16.90
N ILE A 449 -39.28 -11.51 -16.63
CA ILE A 449 -39.19 -10.26 -17.42
C ILE A 449 -38.70 -10.56 -18.85
N TYR A 450 -37.71 -11.41 -19.02
CA TYR A 450 -37.22 -11.81 -20.34
C TYR A 450 -38.31 -12.54 -21.15
N ASP A 451 -39.01 -13.48 -20.52
CA ASP A 451 -40.12 -14.22 -21.16
C ASP A 451 -41.25 -13.29 -21.60
N SER A 452 -41.61 -12.32 -20.78
CA SER A 452 -42.59 -11.29 -21.12
C SER A 452 -42.15 -10.45 -22.33
N ARG A 453 -40.87 -10.08 -22.38
CA ARG A 453 -40.25 -9.37 -23.52
C ARG A 453 -40.33 -10.19 -24.82
N VAL A 454 -39.96 -11.49 -24.75
CA VAL A 454 -40.03 -12.39 -25.91
C VAL A 454 -41.45 -12.53 -26.43
N LYS A 455 -42.42 -12.60 -25.53
CA LYS A 455 -43.86 -12.66 -25.88
C LYS A 455 -44.46 -11.32 -26.29
N LYS A 456 -43.67 -10.23 -26.26
CA LYS A 456 -44.10 -8.85 -26.52
C LYS A 456 -45.23 -8.40 -25.61
N GLU A 457 -45.23 -8.86 -24.36
CA GLU A 457 -46.17 -8.41 -23.33
C GLU A 457 -45.75 -7.03 -22.83
N THR A 458 -46.72 -6.21 -22.41
CA THR A 458 -46.50 -4.87 -21.84
C THR A 458 -46.91 -4.87 -20.37
N PRO A 459 -46.10 -5.47 -19.49
CA PRO A 459 -46.49 -5.69 -18.09
C PRO A 459 -46.54 -4.41 -17.26
N PHE A 460 -45.90 -3.34 -17.73
CA PHE A 460 -45.80 -2.10 -16.98
C PHE A 460 -46.75 -1.01 -17.50
N PRO A 461 -47.13 -0.05 -16.66
CA PRO A 461 -47.79 1.16 -17.12
C PRO A 461 -46.92 1.92 -18.12
N VAL A 462 -47.57 2.68 -19.01
CA VAL A 462 -46.86 3.56 -19.95
C VAL A 462 -46.07 4.62 -19.17
N PRO A 463 -44.78 4.79 -19.46
CA PRO A 463 -43.95 5.72 -18.72
C PRO A 463 -44.27 7.18 -19.06
N PRO A 464 -43.96 8.12 -18.15
CA PRO A 464 -44.21 9.56 -18.38
C PRO A 464 -43.44 10.16 -19.55
N ARG A 465 -42.33 9.56 -19.91
CA ARG A 465 -41.46 9.95 -21.04
C ARG A 465 -40.80 8.74 -21.69
N LEU A 466 -40.18 8.92 -22.84
CA LEU A 466 -39.40 7.89 -23.53
C LEU A 466 -38.12 7.53 -22.72
N ASP A 467 -37.65 6.30 -22.91
CA ASP A 467 -36.41 5.81 -22.29
C ASP A 467 -36.41 5.93 -20.76
N TYR A 468 -37.42 5.36 -20.11
CA TYR A 468 -37.61 5.52 -18.66
C TYR A 468 -36.95 4.44 -17.86
N TRP A 469 -35.84 4.78 -17.20
CA TRP A 469 -35.15 3.90 -16.29
C TRP A 469 -35.65 4.01 -14.85
N LEU A 470 -35.76 2.87 -14.18
CA LEU A 470 -36.12 2.73 -12.77
C LEU A 470 -35.07 1.88 -12.04
N ASP A 471 -34.79 2.27 -10.82
CA ASP A 471 -33.99 1.50 -9.85
C ASP A 471 -34.90 1.09 -8.70
N LEU A 472 -35.29 -0.18 -8.65
CA LEU A 472 -36.33 -0.71 -7.78
C LEU A 472 -35.69 -1.55 -6.66
N HIS A 473 -35.97 -1.22 -5.41
CA HIS A 473 -35.61 -1.99 -4.25
C HIS A 473 -36.71 -2.97 -3.91
N LEU A 474 -36.55 -4.24 -4.24
CA LEU A 474 -37.56 -5.26 -4.09
C LEU A 474 -37.32 -6.13 -2.86
N ASP A 475 -38.36 -6.26 -2.03
CA ASP A 475 -38.36 -7.09 -0.83
C ASP A 475 -39.24 -8.33 -1.02
N PRO A 476 -38.69 -9.51 -1.32
CA PRO A 476 -39.44 -10.74 -1.46
C PRO A 476 -40.20 -11.17 -0.19
N ALA A 477 -39.75 -10.72 0.99
CA ALA A 477 -40.46 -11.02 2.24
C ALA A 477 -41.81 -10.31 2.36
N SER A 478 -41.97 -9.19 1.62
CA SER A 478 -43.23 -8.43 1.61
C SER A 478 -44.35 -9.12 0.81
N VAL A 479 -44.02 -10.17 0.05
CA VAL A 479 -44.99 -10.89 -0.80
C VAL A 479 -45.51 -12.13 -0.08
N SER A 480 -46.78 -12.08 0.34
CA SER A 480 -47.45 -13.29 0.85
C SER A 480 -47.65 -14.31 -0.26
N VAL A 481 -47.08 -15.51 -0.10
CA VAL A 481 -47.39 -16.67 -0.93
C VAL A 481 -48.76 -17.13 -0.45
N ALA A 482 -49.79 -16.95 -1.26
CA ALA A 482 -51.08 -17.58 -0.98
C ALA A 482 -50.84 -19.09 -0.87
N ALA A 483 -51.23 -19.68 0.26
CA ALA A 483 -51.19 -21.12 0.42
C ALA A 483 -51.93 -21.73 -0.77
N ALA A 484 -51.24 -22.61 -1.54
CA ALA A 484 -51.88 -23.41 -2.55
C ALA A 484 -52.82 -24.35 -1.82
N ASN A 485 -54.14 -24.12 -1.95
CA ASN A 485 -55.18 -25.05 -1.55
C ASN A 485 -55.22 -26.22 -2.54
#